data_eb7f43053a1650c75422db93be85ccb7
#
_entry.id   eb7f43053a1650c75422db93be85ccb7
#
_cell.length_a   1.000
_cell.length_b   1.000
_cell.length_c   1.000
_cell.angle_alpha   90.00
_cell.angle_beta   90.00
_cell.angle_gamma   90.00
#
_symmetry.space_group_name_H-M   'P 1'
#
loop_
_entity.id
_entity.type
_entity.pdbx_description
1 polymer ?
#
loop_
_entity_poly.entity_id
_entity_poly.type
_entity_poly.pdbx_seq_one_letter_code
_entity_poly.pdbx_strand_id
1 'polypeptide(L)'
;DVIKNLTDNEEGMSVARSIFEVKMNEQATEKEFAILYRTNAQSRSLEEALRKMNIPYRIYGGQSFYQRKEIKDLMAYFRMAINPKDEEALKRIINYPVRGIGKTTLEKAIVLANDWNKDIWSIISDRTLLYSQFNAGTAQKLEDFCTMIRSFQVDLTKVDAYELGSRIAGSSGLLRDLHADKSPEGVSRYENIQELLNAMKEFVEEKPGEDEVPENQGLKTLDQFAADIALLTDADNDKDMENIDRVSMMTIHASKGLEFPYVYIVGLEENLFPSQLSLSSRPDLEEERRLFYVALTRAEKKVILSYAISRFRWGSLVHSEPSRFIEEIPEEHLNLTYSKSTDNNNSIPLLPWRPKIQNPKMSLTAAPTRRSVSKERNLTKYDDSREPGTLDTGGGTSDHVSRIIIGTEVIHDKFGKGEVISMEGEAPNIKATVTFQGAGNKQLLLKFAKLRIVGKARQ
;
A
#
# COMPACT_ATOMS: atom_id res chain seq x y z
N ASP A 1 -19.77 8.90 16.08
CA ASP A 1 -18.63 9.82 16.29
C ASP A 1 -17.65 9.69 15.13
N VAL A 2 -16.97 10.79 14.78
CA VAL A 2 -15.90 10.79 13.77
C VAL A 2 -14.63 11.34 14.41
N ILE A 3 -13.55 10.55 14.38
CA ILE A 3 -12.25 10.91 14.94
C ILE A 3 -11.28 11.21 13.79
N LYS A 4 -10.74 12.43 13.78
CA LYS A 4 -9.70 12.86 12.86
C LYS A 4 -8.34 12.74 13.51
N ASN A 5 -7.37 12.12 12.82
CA ASN A 5 -6.01 11.91 13.31
C ASN A 5 -4.99 12.48 12.30
N LEU A 6 -3.77 12.79 12.75
CA LEU A 6 -2.70 13.28 11.88
C LEU A 6 -2.07 12.13 11.08
N THR A 7 -1.81 11.02 11.75
CA THR A 7 -1.19 9.83 11.14
C THR A 7 -1.99 8.57 11.48
N ASP A 8 -1.69 7.47 10.82
CA ASP A 8 -2.27 6.14 11.10
C ASP A 8 -1.84 5.57 12.46
N ASN A 9 -0.65 5.87 12.93
CA ASN A 9 -0.24 5.52 14.30
C ASN A 9 -1.05 6.30 15.33
N GLU A 10 -1.29 7.59 15.09
CA GLU A 10 -2.18 8.40 15.94
C GLU A 10 -3.62 7.87 15.88
N GLU A 11 -4.09 7.44 14.69
CA GLU A 11 -5.39 6.80 14.53
C GLU A 11 -5.48 5.54 15.41
N GLY A 12 -4.48 4.65 15.36
CA GLY A 12 -4.42 3.46 16.20
C GLY A 12 -4.49 3.79 17.70
N MET A 13 -3.70 4.78 18.15
CA MET A 13 -3.69 5.22 19.55
C MET A 13 -5.00 5.87 19.96
N SER A 14 -5.63 6.67 19.12
CA SER A 14 -6.92 7.31 19.37
C SER A 14 -8.04 6.27 19.50
N VAL A 15 -8.03 5.27 18.61
CA VAL A 15 -8.99 4.14 18.67
C VAL A 15 -8.81 3.34 19.97
N ALA A 16 -7.57 2.96 20.32
CA ALA A 16 -7.29 2.22 21.54
C ALA A 16 -7.69 3.01 22.80
N ARG A 17 -7.41 4.32 22.83
CA ARG A 17 -7.84 5.21 23.92
C ARG A 17 -9.35 5.33 24.00
N SER A 18 -10.03 5.49 22.86
CA SER A 18 -11.49 5.56 22.81
C SER A 18 -12.14 4.26 23.30
N ILE A 19 -11.59 3.09 22.96
CA ILE A 19 -12.04 1.79 23.49
C ILE A 19 -11.92 1.78 25.01
N PHE A 20 -10.77 2.21 25.54
CA PHE A 20 -10.56 2.27 26.99
C PHE A 20 -11.55 3.23 27.67
N GLU A 21 -11.78 4.41 27.13
CA GLU A 21 -12.73 5.39 27.67
C GLU A 21 -14.17 4.87 27.64
N VAL A 22 -14.62 4.31 26.51
CA VAL A 22 -15.98 3.72 26.40
C VAL A 22 -16.14 2.55 27.37
N LYS A 23 -15.13 1.67 27.46
CA LYS A 23 -15.12 0.56 28.41
C LYS A 23 -15.34 1.04 29.85
N MET A 24 -14.64 2.10 30.26
CA MET A 24 -14.74 2.65 31.62
C MET A 24 -16.09 3.34 31.87
N ASN A 25 -16.57 4.13 30.91
CA ASN A 25 -17.79 4.92 31.05
C ASN A 25 -19.07 4.05 30.99
N GLU A 26 -19.07 3.08 30.06
CA GLU A 26 -20.26 2.22 29.80
C GLU A 26 -20.20 0.86 30.53
N GLN A 27 -19.10 0.61 31.27
CA GLN A 27 -18.84 -0.68 31.95
C GLN A 27 -18.87 -1.87 30.97
N ALA A 28 -18.41 -1.63 29.72
CA ALA A 28 -18.38 -2.64 28.69
C ALA A 28 -17.18 -3.58 28.83
N THR A 29 -17.28 -4.78 28.26
CA THR A 29 -16.20 -5.76 28.21
C THR A 29 -15.52 -5.74 26.85
N GLU A 30 -14.25 -6.18 26.74
CA GLU A 30 -13.48 -6.11 25.49
C GLU A 30 -14.15 -6.84 24.30
N LYS A 31 -14.89 -7.92 24.56
CA LYS A 31 -15.62 -8.66 23.52
C LYS A 31 -16.75 -7.87 22.85
N GLU A 32 -17.20 -6.77 23.50
CA GLU A 32 -18.25 -5.91 22.95
C GLU A 32 -17.71 -4.94 21.87
N PHE A 33 -16.39 -4.87 21.67
CA PHE A 33 -15.75 -3.99 20.72
C PHE A 33 -15.28 -4.73 19.47
N ALA A 34 -15.52 -4.12 18.31
CA ALA A 34 -14.94 -4.56 17.04
C ALA A 34 -14.25 -3.41 16.32
N ILE A 35 -13.08 -3.69 15.73
CA ILE A 35 -12.37 -2.78 14.85
C ILE A 35 -12.41 -3.37 13.44
N LEU A 36 -13.01 -2.63 12.52
CA LEU A 36 -13.20 -3.02 11.13
C LEU A 36 -12.31 -2.19 10.22
N TYR A 37 -11.52 -2.85 9.38
CA TYR A 37 -10.63 -2.22 8.43
C TYR A 37 -10.81 -2.78 7.01
N ARG A 38 -10.40 -2.01 5.99
CA ARG A 38 -10.58 -2.40 4.58
C ARG A 38 -9.53 -3.40 4.12
N THR A 39 -8.27 -3.21 4.48
CA THR A 39 -7.15 -4.09 4.10
C THR A 39 -6.42 -4.62 5.31
N ASN A 40 -5.81 -5.81 5.15
CA ASN A 40 -5.07 -6.45 6.23
C ASN A 40 -3.86 -5.62 6.71
N ALA A 41 -3.24 -4.84 5.83
CA ALA A 41 -2.09 -4.00 6.17
C ALA A 41 -2.41 -3.01 7.31
N GLN A 42 -3.63 -2.48 7.36
CA GLN A 42 -4.06 -1.52 8.39
C GLN A 42 -4.02 -2.09 9.82
N SER A 43 -3.96 -3.43 10.00
CA SER A 43 -3.97 -4.02 11.35
C SER A 43 -2.73 -3.70 12.16
N ARG A 44 -1.57 -3.41 11.54
CA ARG A 44 -0.29 -3.16 12.23
C ARG A 44 -0.39 -2.06 13.27
N SER A 45 -0.71 -0.84 12.86
CA SER A 45 -0.77 0.33 13.75
C SER A 45 -1.80 0.13 14.89
N LEU A 46 -2.92 -0.54 14.58
CA LEU A 46 -3.94 -0.88 15.57
C LEU A 46 -3.46 -1.93 16.57
N GLU A 47 -2.82 -3.00 16.10
CA GLU A 47 -2.24 -4.03 16.95
C GLU A 47 -1.19 -3.46 17.89
N GLU A 48 -0.28 -2.62 17.38
CA GLU A 48 0.74 -1.95 18.18
C GLU A 48 0.13 -1.00 19.23
N ALA A 49 -0.90 -0.24 18.87
CA ALA A 49 -1.59 0.66 19.79
C ALA A 49 -2.32 -0.10 20.91
N LEU A 50 -3.04 -1.18 20.57
CA LEU A 50 -3.72 -2.01 21.56
C LEU A 50 -2.71 -2.66 22.53
N ARG A 51 -1.56 -3.14 22.02
CA ARG A 51 -0.48 -3.69 22.87
C ARG A 51 0.11 -2.63 23.80
N LYS A 52 0.41 -1.43 23.29
CA LYS A 52 0.94 -0.32 24.11
C LYS A 52 -0.02 0.05 25.26
N MET A 53 -1.32 -0.13 25.06
CA MET A 53 -2.35 0.11 26.07
C MET A 53 -2.76 -1.14 26.86
N ASN A 54 -2.09 -2.28 26.67
CA ASN A 54 -2.42 -3.58 27.29
C ASN A 54 -3.89 -3.99 27.10
N ILE A 55 -4.47 -3.69 25.94
CA ILE A 55 -5.83 -4.10 25.57
C ILE A 55 -5.73 -5.43 24.79
N PRO A 56 -6.30 -6.54 25.33
CA PRO A 56 -6.26 -7.82 24.66
C PRO A 56 -7.13 -7.80 23.40
N TYR A 57 -6.61 -8.33 22.29
CA TYR A 57 -7.32 -8.39 21.02
C TYR A 57 -7.17 -9.76 20.34
N ARG A 58 -8.01 -10.01 19.34
CA ARG A 58 -7.90 -11.15 18.42
C ARG A 58 -8.23 -10.74 17.01
N ILE A 59 -7.54 -11.36 16.05
CA ILE A 59 -7.81 -11.14 14.63
C ILE A 59 -8.68 -12.28 14.11
N TYR A 60 -9.83 -11.93 13.54
CA TYR A 60 -10.73 -12.87 12.91
C TYR A 60 -10.36 -13.09 11.45
N GLY A 61 -10.30 -14.36 11.04
CA GLY A 61 -10.04 -14.72 9.65
C GLY A 61 -8.62 -14.47 9.17
N GLY A 62 -7.68 -14.21 10.09
CA GLY A 62 -6.28 -13.89 9.76
C GLY A 62 -5.32 -14.20 10.90
N GLN A 63 -4.09 -13.76 10.70
CA GLN A 63 -3.01 -13.81 11.68
C GLN A 63 -2.59 -12.39 12.05
N SER A 64 -2.03 -12.20 13.25
CA SER A 64 -1.33 -10.98 13.66
C SER A 64 -0.32 -10.56 12.59
N PHE A 65 -0.13 -9.27 12.40
CA PHE A 65 0.69 -8.69 11.33
C PHE A 65 2.08 -9.34 11.26
N TYR A 66 2.78 -9.41 12.40
CA TYR A 66 4.12 -10.00 12.46
C TYR A 66 4.15 -11.53 12.37
N GLN A 67 3.00 -12.20 12.47
CA GLN A 67 2.89 -13.66 12.31
C GLN A 67 2.64 -14.09 10.85
N ARG A 68 2.33 -13.14 9.95
CA ARG A 68 2.09 -13.42 8.53
C ARG A 68 3.33 -13.97 7.85
N LYS A 69 3.10 -14.88 6.91
CA LYS A 69 4.19 -15.61 6.23
C LYS A 69 5.20 -14.66 5.57
N GLU A 70 4.72 -13.72 4.76
CA GLU A 70 5.56 -12.77 4.01
C GLU A 70 6.36 -11.87 4.94
N ILE A 71 5.79 -11.46 6.07
CA ILE A 71 6.47 -10.66 7.09
C ILE A 71 7.58 -11.49 7.74
N LYS A 72 7.27 -12.72 8.16
CA LYS A 72 8.28 -13.65 8.70
C LYS A 72 9.39 -13.95 7.69
N ASP A 73 9.06 -14.01 6.40
CA ASP A 73 10.04 -14.26 5.34
C ASP A 73 11.01 -13.07 5.22
N LEU A 74 10.52 -11.81 5.22
CA LEU A 74 11.39 -10.63 5.20
C LEU A 74 12.16 -10.46 6.51
N MET A 75 11.54 -10.68 7.67
CA MET A 75 12.22 -10.67 8.96
C MET A 75 13.32 -11.72 9.05
N ALA A 76 13.17 -12.88 8.42
CA ALA A 76 14.23 -13.89 8.36
C ALA A 76 15.44 -13.40 7.54
N TYR A 77 15.23 -12.59 6.47
CA TYR A 77 16.34 -11.91 5.80
C TYR A 77 17.03 -10.89 6.71
N PHE A 78 16.27 -10.13 7.50
CA PHE A 78 16.84 -9.19 8.47
C PHE A 78 17.67 -9.93 9.52
N ARG A 79 17.13 -11.01 10.10
CA ARG A 79 17.86 -11.87 11.05
C ARG A 79 19.15 -12.43 10.46
N MET A 80 19.16 -12.85 9.20
CA MET A 80 20.36 -13.33 8.51
C MET A 80 21.38 -12.22 8.23
N ALA A 81 20.93 -10.99 7.97
CA ALA A 81 21.82 -9.84 7.84
C ALA A 81 22.48 -9.50 9.18
N ILE A 82 21.75 -9.59 10.28
CA ILE A 82 22.24 -9.32 11.65
C ILE A 82 23.11 -10.48 12.14
N ASN A 83 22.61 -11.72 12.04
CA ASN A 83 23.30 -12.92 12.48
C ASN A 83 23.18 -14.05 11.42
N PRO A 84 24.21 -14.27 10.59
CA PRO A 84 24.15 -15.28 9.53
C PRO A 84 24.16 -16.73 10.06
N LYS A 85 24.44 -16.94 11.36
CA LYS A 85 24.39 -18.25 12.01
C LYS A 85 22.99 -18.65 12.48
N ASP A 86 21.98 -17.81 12.22
CA ASP A 86 20.60 -18.12 12.51
C ASP A 86 20.08 -19.19 11.55
N GLU A 87 20.12 -20.44 11.99
CA GLU A 87 19.76 -21.59 11.17
C GLU A 87 18.28 -21.64 10.82
N GLU A 88 17.40 -21.15 11.69
CA GLU A 88 15.97 -21.10 11.41
C GLU A 88 15.69 -20.12 10.27
N ALA A 89 16.24 -18.90 10.37
CA ALA A 89 16.13 -17.90 9.33
C ALA A 89 16.76 -18.39 8.01
N LEU A 90 17.96 -19.02 8.07
CA LEU A 90 18.62 -19.58 6.91
C LEU A 90 17.75 -20.63 6.20
N LYS A 91 17.25 -21.61 6.93
CA LYS A 91 16.39 -22.68 6.39
C LYS A 91 15.12 -22.13 5.74
N ARG A 92 14.60 -21.02 6.27
CA ARG A 92 13.42 -20.37 5.77
C ARG A 92 13.65 -19.67 4.43
N ILE A 93 14.76 -18.95 4.25
CA ILE A 93 14.94 -18.03 3.10
C ILE A 93 15.91 -18.52 2.03
N ILE A 94 16.70 -19.56 2.27
CA ILE A 94 17.76 -20.01 1.35
C ILE A 94 17.23 -20.28 -0.07
N ASN A 95 16.00 -20.78 -0.20
CA ASN A 95 15.32 -21.02 -1.48
C ASN A 95 14.00 -20.24 -1.63
N TYR A 96 13.82 -19.16 -0.90
CA TYR A 96 12.67 -18.29 -1.07
C TYR A 96 13.10 -16.83 -1.16
N PRO A 97 12.78 -16.12 -2.27
CA PRO A 97 12.19 -16.62 -3.54
C PRO A 97 13.02 -17.74 -4.19
N VAL A 98 12.39 -18.48 -5.10
CA VAL A 98 12.98 -19.70 -5.69
C VAL A 98 14.32 -19.41 -6.35
N ARG A 99 15.42 -20.04 -5.84
CA ARG A 99 16.80 -19.94 -6.34
C ARG A 99 17.31 -21.25 -6.93
N GLY A 100 16.49 -22.30 -6.89
CA GLY A 100 16.90 -23.65 -7.30
C GLY A 100 17.90 -24.31 -6.33
N ILE A 101 17.83 -23.93 -5.04
CA ILE A 101 18.50 -24.59 -3.93
C ILE A 101 17.46 -25.50 -3.29
N GLY A 102 17.45 -26.78 -3.72
CA GLY A 102 16.43 -27.73 -3.30
C GLY A 102 16.64 -28.26 -1.87
N LYS A 103 15.63 -28.97 -1.37
CA LYS A 103 15.61 -29.57 -0.04
C LYS A 103 16.82 -30.53 0.18
N THR A 104 17.16 -31.34 -0.83
CA THR A 104 18.30 -32.26 -0.77
C THR A 104 19.65 -31.54 -0.63
N THR A 105 19.80 -30.35 -1.21
CA THR A 105 20.99 -29.52 -1.06
C THR A 105 21.12 -29.01 0.38
N LEU A 106 20.02 -28.55 0.95
CA LEU A 106 19.96 -28.07 2.32
C LEU A 106 20.23 -29.23 3.32
N GLU A 107 19.61 -30.38 3.13
CA GLU A 107 19.83 -31.57 3.95
C GLU A 107 21.31 -32.01 3.92
N LYS A 108 21.94 -31.98 2.73
CA LYS A 108 23.37 -32.26 2.62
C LYS A 108 24.24 -31.25 3.40
N ALA A 109 23.89 -29.95 3.32
CA ALA A 109 24.59 -28.91 4.08
C ALA A 109 24.44 -29.12 5.60
N ILE A 110 23.27 -29.56 6.07
CA ILE A 110 22.99 -29.86 7.49
C ILE A 110 23.83 -31.07 7.94
N VAL A 111 23.88 -32.13 7.14
CA VAL A 111 24.70 -33.32 7.47
C VAL A 111 26.17 -32.93 7.59
N LEU A 112 26.69 -32.17 6.61
CA LEU A 112 28.09 -31.69 6.66
C LEU A 112 28.38 -30.81 7.88
N ALA A 113 27.42 -29.95 8.26
CA ALA A 113 27.51 -29.09 9.43
C ALA A 113 27.62 -29.93 10.72
N ASN A 114 26.81 -30.98 10.86
CA ASN A 114 26.83 -31.90 11.98
C ASN A 114 28.12 -32.70 12.02
N ASP A 115 28.55 -33.28 10.89
CA ASP A 115 29.78 -34.11 10.80
C ASP A 115 31.03 -33.32 11.18
N TRP A 116 31.06 -32.02 10.89
CA TRP A 116 32.20 -31.14 11.16
C TRP A 116 32.03 -30.25 12.38
N ASN A 117 30.96 -30.43 13.12
CA ASN A 117 30.59 -29.63 14.30
C ASN A 117 30.70 -28.13 14.03
N LYS A 118 30.08 -27.70 12.92
CA LYS A 118 30.00 -26.31 12.47
C LYS A 118 28.55 -25.93 12.24
N ASP A 119 28.26 -24.61 12.20
CA ASP A 119 26.96 -24.09 11.74
C ASP A 119 26.81 -24.22 10.21
N ILE A 120 25.58 -24.27 9.71
CA ILE A 120 25.30 -24.46 8.29
C ILE A 120 25.89 -23.30 7.46
N TRP A 121 25.88 -22.07 7.98
CA TRP A 121 26.45 -20.91 7.30
C TRP A 121 27.94 -21.08 7.06
N SER A 122 28.69 -21.59 8.03
CA SER A 122 30.11 -21.83 7.91
C SER A 122 30.43 -22.84 6.80
N ILE A 123 29.56 -23.81 6.56
CA ILE A 123 29.72 -24.78 5.47
C ILE A 123 29.48 -24.15 4.10
N ILE A 124 28.35 -23.44 3.94
CA ILE A 124 27.94 -22.91 2.63
C ILE A 124 28.66 -21.62 2.25
N SER A 125 29.32 -20.96 3.20
CA SER A 125 30.03 -19.69 2.97
C SER A 125 31.54 -19.88 2.74
N ASP A 126 32.08 -21.08 2.98
CA ASP A 126 33.47 -21.44 2.65
C ASP A 126 33.53 -21.96 1.21
N ARG A 127 34.14 -21.17 0.32
CA ARG A 127 34.22 -21.46 -1.11
C ARG A 127 34.91 -22.81 -1.38
N THR A 128 35.96 -23.13 -0.64
CA THR A 128 36.72 -24.37 -0.84
C THR A 128 35.86 -25.58 -0.50
N LEU A 129 35.18 -25.55 0.63
CA LEU A 129 34.26 -26.60 1.06
C LEU A 129 33.07 -26.72 0.08
N LEU A 130 32.51 -25.59 -0.34
CA LEU A 130 31.37 -25.54 -1.21
C LEU A 130 31.61 -26.26 -2.54
N TYR A 131 32.70 -25.93 -3.23
CA TYR A 131 33.05 -26.56 -4.51
C TYR A 131 33.61 -27.97 -4.39
N SER A 132 34.10 -28.41 -3.21
CA SER A 132 34.49 -29.78 -2.98
C SER A 132 33.33 -30.72 -2.67
N GLN A 133 32.26 -30.18 -2.07
CA GLN A 133 31.11 -30.97 -1.59
C GLN A 133 29.90 -30.93 -2.51
N PHE A 134 29.69 -29.85 -3.28
CA PHE A 134 28.54 -29.67 -4.16
C PHE A 134 28.98 -29.63 -5.63
N ASN A 135 28.09 -29.98 -6.55
CA ASN A 135 28.32 -29.75 -7.98
C ASN A 135 28.44 -28.25 -8.27
N ALA A 136 29.16 -27.87 -9.34
CA ALA A 136 29.47 -26.50 -9.66
C ALA A 136 28.23 -25.59 -9.76
N GLY A 137 27.12 -26.08 -10.34
CA GLY A 137 25.89 -25.28 -10.49
C GLY A 137 25.19 -25.03 -9.16
N THR A 138 25.21 -26.00 -8.24
CA THR A 138 24.65 -25.82 -6.88
C THR A 138 25.59 -24.94 -6.04
N ALA A 139 26.90 -25.16 -6.12
CA ALA A 139 27.90 -24.35 -5.44
C ALA A 139 27.79 -22.89 -5.82
N GLN A 140 27.64 -22.58 -7.11
CA GLN A 140 27.45 -21.19 -7.56
C GLN A 140 26.18 -20.53 -6.95
N LYS A 141 25.04 -21.23 -6.94
CA LYS A 141 23.80 -20.71 -6.34
C LYS A 141 23.94 -20.42 -4.85
N LEU A 142 24.63 -21.30 -4.11
CA LEU A 142 24.92 -21.10 -2.69
C LEU A 142 25.89 -19.93 -2.48
N GLU A 143 26.93 -19.81 -3.32
CA GLU A 143 27.88 -18.69 -3.29
C GLU A 143 27.18 -17.34 -3.56
N ASP A 144 26.29 -17.30 -4.57
CA ASP A 144 25.50 -16.10 -4.90
C ASP A 144 24.61 -15.70 -3.72
N PHE A 145 23.95 -16.67 -3.08
CA PHE A 145 23.15 -16.42 -1.87
C PHE A 145 24.02 -15.88 -0.72
N CYS A 146 25.16 -16.49 -0.45
CA CYS A 146 26.06 -16.04 0.61
C CYS A 146 26.63 -14.65 0.33
N THR A 147 26.95 -14.34 -0.92
CA THR A 147 27.42 -13.01 -1.36
C THR A 147 26.37 -11.96 -1.13
N MET A 148 25.11 -12.25 -1.47
CA MET A 148 23.98 -11.37 -1.21
C MET A 148 23.84 -11.06 0.30
N ILE A 149 23.83 -12.08 1.16
CA ILE A 149 23.72 -11.87 2.62
C ILE A 149 24.91 -11.04 3.15
N ARG A 150 26.14 -11.35 2.72
CA ARG A 150 27.33 -10.58 3.11
C ARG A 150 27.24 -9.11 2.69
N SER A 151 26.65 -8.81 1.54
CA SER A 151 26.44 -7.42 1.10
C SER A 151 25.54 -6.64 2.07
N PHE A 152 24.53 -7.30 2.65
CA PHE A 152 23.66 -6.68 3.65
C PHE A 152 24.38 -6.43 4.98
N GLN A 153 25.24 -7.37 5.39
CA GLN A 153 26.03 -7.22 6.62
C GLN A 153 26.99 -6.03 6.58
N VAL A 154 27.58 -5.75 5.42
CA VAL A 154 28.49 -4.61 5.23
C VAL A 154 27.79 -3.28 5.49
N ASP A 155 26.51 -3.21 5.24
CA ASP A 155 25.71 -1.97 5.35
C ASP A 155 24.96 -1.85 6.67
N LEU A 156 24.99 -2.87 7.53
CA LEU A 156 24.21 -2.93 8.79
C LEU A 156 24.44 -1.72 9.72
N THR A 157 25.66 -1.20 9.75
CA THR A 157 26.03 -0.05 10.59
C THR A 157 26.22 1.26 9.82
N LYS A 158 26.02 1.24 8.49
CA LYS A 158 26.31 2.38 7.62
C LYS A 158 25.08 3.13 7.18
N VAL A 159 23.93 2.46 7.11
CA VAL A 159 22.66 3.02 6.66
C VAL A 159 21.57 2.74 7.69
N ASP A 160 20.48 3.50 7.62
CA ASP A 160 19.38 3.34 8.53
C ASP A 160 18.56 2.05 8.25
N ALA A 161 17.67 1.71 9.19
CA ALA A 161 16.83 0.51 9.12
C ALA A 161 16.00 0.48 7.83
N TYR A 162 15.40 1.60 7.44
CA TYR A 162 14.53 1.67 6.25
C TYR A 162 15.31 1.49 4.96
N GLU A 163 16.47 2.15 4.82
CA GLU A 163 17.31 2.03 3.62
C GLU A 163 17.80 0.59 3.45
N LEU A 164 18.31 -0.01 4.52
CA LEU A 164 18.78 -1.41 4.48
C LEU A 164 17.62 -2.39 4.26
N GLY A 165 16.51 -2.22 4.96
CA GLY A 165 15.32 -3.07 4.80
C GLY A 165 14.73 -3.03 3.40
N SER A 166 14.65 -1.85 2.80
CA SER A 166 14.20 -1.66 1.41
C SER A 166 15.14 -2.32 0.41
N ARG A 167 16.46 -2.20 0.63
CA ARG A 167 17.49 -2.84 -0.18
C ARG A 167 17.41 -4.38 -0.07
N ILE A 168 17.23 -4.92 1.13
CA ILE A 168 17.05 -6.36 1.36
C ILE A 168 15.79 -6.85 0.65
N ALA A 169 14.65 -6.19 0.82
CA ALA A 169 13.39 -6.57 0.19
C ALA A 169 13.48 -6.57 -1.36
N GLY A 170 14.18 -5.60 -1.94
CA GLY A 170 14.41 -5.51 -3.38
C GLY A 170 15.42 -6.55 -3.89
N SER A 171 16.64 -6.58 -3.31
CA SER A 171 17.76 -7.41 -3.77
C SER A 171 17.55 -8.90 -3.52
N SER A 172 16.79 -9.28 -2.49
CA SER A 172 16.38 -10.67 -2.27
C SER A 172 15.48 -11.23 -3.36
N GLY A 173 14.82 -10.35 -4.12
CA GLY A 173 13.81 -10.69 -5.12
C GLY A 173 12.41 -10.87 -4.55
N LEU A 174 12.22 -10.69 -3.23
CA LEU A 174 10.93 -10.89 -2.55
C LEU A 174 9.85 -9.94 -3.09
N LEU A 175 10.16 -8.64 -3.21
CA LEU A 175 9.22 -7.68 -3.77
C LEU A 175 8.81 -8.00 -5.21
N ARG A 176 9.75 -8.48 -6.04
CA ARG A 176 9.47 -8.87 -7.42
C ARG A 176 8.56 -10.09 -7.49
N ASP A 177 8.83 -11.09 -6.64
CA ASP A 177 8.04 -12.33 -6.57
C ASP A 177 6.59 -12.03 -6.15
N LEU A 178 6.40 -11.25 -5.09
CA LEU A 178 5.08 -10.84 -4.60
C LEU A 178 4.34 -9.92 -5.60
N HIS A 179 5.04 -9.00 -6.25
CA HIS A 179 4.43 -8.11 -7.25
C HIS A 179 3.99 -8.87 -8.51
N ALA A 180 4.61 -10.01 -8.82
CA ALA A 180 4.22 -10.84 -9.96
C ALA A 180 2.90 -11.59 -9.71
N ASP A 181 2.56 -11.87 -8.46
CA ASP A 181 1.31 -12.50 -8.06
C ASP A 181 0.17 -11.46 -8.05
N LYS A 182 -0.72 -11.52 -9.05
CA LYS A 182 -1.87 -10.62 -9.18
C LYS A 182 -3.14 -11.15 -8.54
N SER A 183 -3.08 -12.28 -7.84
CA SER A 183 -4.20 -12.76 -7.02
C SER A 183 -4.51 -11.77 -5.89
N PRO A 184 -5.74 -11.73 -5.37
CA PRO A 184 -6.08 -10.90 -4.21
C PRO A 184 -5.15 -11.15 -3.01
N GLU A 185 -4.75 -12.41 -2.79
CA GLU A 185 -3.80 -12.78 -1.75
C GLU A 185 -2.39 -12.26 -2.03
N GLY A 186 -1.92 -12.31 -3.30
CA GLY A 186 -0.64 -11.79 -3.72
C GLY A 186 -0.55 -10.28 -3.52
N VAL A 187 -1.60 -9.55 -3.90
CA VAL A 187 -1.72 -8.10 -3.67
C VAL A 187 -1.67 -7.79 -2.18
N SER A 188 -2.45 -8.52 -1.37
CA SER A 188 -2.46 -8.32 0.09
C SER A 188 -1.08 -8.59 0.74
N ARG A 189 -0.36 -9.63 0.29
CA ARG A 189 1.01 -9.91 0.78
C ARG A 189 1.98 -8.79 0.39
N TYR A 190 1.87 -8.28 -0.83
CA TYR A 190 2.70 -7.16 -1.27
C TYR A 190 2.42 -5.90 -0.43
N GLU A 191 1.15 -5.57 -0.16
CA GLU A 191 0.75 -4.47 0.71
C GLU A 191 1.30 -4.64 2.13
N ASN A 192 1.28 -5.86 2.68
CA ASN A 192 1.85 -6.15 4.00
C ASN A 192 3.37 -5.88 4.06
N ILE A 193 4.12 -6.24 3.01
CA ILE A 193 5.56 -5.91 2.96
C ILE A 193 5.77 -4.40 2.85
N GLN A 194 4.96 -3.70 2.05
CA GLN A 194 5.04 -2.23 1.99
C GLN A 194 4.75 -1.60 3.34
N GLU A 195 3.77 -2.12 4.07
CA GLU A 195 3.44 -1.64 5.41
C GLU A 195 4.57 -1.88 6.43
N LEU A 196 5.28 -3.01 6.35
CA LEU A 196 6.48 -3.22 7.18
C LEU A 196 7.58 -2.21 6.85
N LEU A 197 7.80 -1.91 5.58
CA LEU A 197 8.78 -0.89 5.17
C LEU A 197 8.36 0.52 5.60
N ASN A 198 7.06 0.82 5.59
CA ASN A 198 6.54 2.08 6.14
C ASN A 198 6.81 2.17 7.66
N ALA A 199 6.56 1.08 8.42
CA ALA A 199 6.89 1.02 9.84
C ALA A 199 8.37 1.27 10.13
N MET A 200 9.26 0.73 9.28
CA MET A 200 10.71 0.99 9.38
C MET A 200 11.03 2.47 9.13
N LYS A 201 10.35 3.10 8.18
CA LYS A 201 10.52 4.52 7.88
C LYS A 201 10.07 5.38 9.05
N GLU A 202 8.89 5.08 9.61
CA GLU A 202 8.38 5.73 10.83
C GLU A 202 9.35 5.58 12.00
N PHE A 203 9.85 4.35 12.24
CA PHE A 203 10.85 4.09 13.26
C PHE A 203 12.09 4.98 13.11
N VAL A 204 12.60 5.14 11.89
CA VAL A 204 13.76 6.00 11.61
C VAL A 204 13.44 7.48 11.85
N GLU A 205 12.26 7.96 11.45
CA GLU A 205 11.85 9.37 11.53
C GLU A 205 11.28 9.78 12.91
N GLU A 206 10.97 8.80 13.76
CA GLU A 206 10.46 9.06 15.11
C GLU A 206 11.45 9.89 15.92
N LYS A 207 11.01 11.07 16.35
CA LYS A 207 11.83 11.95 17.16
C LYS A 207 11.99 11.37 18.57
N PRO A 208 13.19 11.47 19.17
CA PRO A 208 13.38 11.09 20.56
C PRO A 208 12.42 11.87 21.46
N GLY A 209 11.90 11.20 22.49
CA GLY A 209 11.02 11.84 23.48
C GLY A 209 11.73 13.02 24.18
N GLU A 210 10.95 13.95 24.73
CA GLU A 210 11.49 15.14 25.43
C GLU A 210 12.43 14.79 26.61
N ASP A 211 12.33 13.57 27.13
CA ASP A 211 13.15 13.04 28.24
C ASP A 211 14.41 12.30 27.76
N GLU A 212 14.59 12.09 26.46
CA GLU A 212 15.79 11.43 25.92
C GLU A 212 16.90 12.46 25.63
N VAL A 213 18.02 12.28 26.29
CA VAL A 213 19.18 13.17 26.16
C VAL A 213 19.71 13.17 24.73
N PRO A 214 19.85 14.32 24.05
CA PRO A 214 20.25 14.43 22.64
C PRO A 214 21.63 13.84 22.27
N GLU A 215 22.41 13.38 23.24
CA GLU A 215 23.81 12.95 23.04
C GLU A 215 23.95 11.59 22.31
N ASN A 216 22.87 10.83 22.12
CA ASN A 216 22.89 9.53 21.41
C ASN A 216 22.02 9.52 20.15
N GLN A 217 22.01 10.58 19.37
CA GLN A 217 21.37 10.56 18.03
C GLN A 217 22.23 9.74 17.04
N GLY A 218 22.43 8.46 17.37
CA GLY A 218 22.97 7.48 16.45
C GLY A 218 21.97 7.13 15.33
N LEU A 219 22.51 6.62 14.24
CA LEU A 219 21.71 6.04 13.17
C LEU A 219 20.78 4.94 13.74
N LYS A 220 19.47 5.03 13.54
CA LYS A 220 18.52 3.97 13.90
C LYS A 220 18.68 2.79 12.94
N THR A 221 19.30 1.73 13.41
CA THR A 221 19.77 0.60 12.61
C THR A 221 18.78 -0.55 12.54
N LEU A 222 19.01 -1.47 11.58
CA LEU A 222 18.12 -2.62 11.35
C LEU A 222 18.04 -3.58 12.55
N ASP A 223 19.14 -3.75 13.30
CA ASP A 223 19.18 -4.59 14.49
C ASP A 223 18.34 -4.01 15.63
N GLN A 224 18.33 -2.68 15.80
CA GLN A 224 17.43 -2.01 16.75
C GLN A 224 15.97 -2.21 16.39
N PHE A 225 15.59 -1.99 15.11
CA PHE A 225 14.24 -2.25 14.64
C PHE A 225 13.83 -3.72 14.86
N ALA A 226 14.71 -4.67 14.54
CA ALA A 226 14.42 -6.09 14.73
C ALA A 226 14.27 -6.46 16.22
N ALA A 227 15.01 -5.82 17.13
CA ALA A 227 14.87 -6.01 18.56
C ALA A 227 13.52 -5.48 19.08
N ASP A 228 13.09 -4.30 18.63
CA ASP A 228 11.77 -3.73 19.00
C ASP A 228 10.63 -4.66 18.56
N ILE A 229 10.70 -5.18 17.33
CA ILE A 229 9.70 -6.13 16.84
C ILE A 229 9.71 -7.44 17.65
N ALA A 230 10.88 -7.95 18.05
CA ALA A 230 10.97 -9.15 18.86
C ALA A 230 10.26 -8.97 20.21
N LEU A 231 10.47 -7.83 20.88
CA LEU A 231 9.77 -7.49 22.13
C LEU A 231 8.25 -7.42 21.96
N LEU A 232 7.78 -6.85 20.83
CA LEU A 232 6.35 -6.77 20.52
C LEU A 232 5.72 -8.13 20.26
N THR A 233 6.45 -9.09 19.66
CA THR A 233 5.90 -10.39 19.24
C THR A 233 5.94 -11.44 20.34
N ASP A 234 6.81 -11.33 21.31
CA ASP A 234 6.87 -12.26 22.46
C ASP A 234 5.60 -12.21 23.32
N ALA A 235 4.97 -11.06 23.41
CA ALA A 235 3.69 -10.88 24.10
C ALA A 235 2.50 -11.66 23.46
N ASP A 236 2.59 -12.05 22.18
CA ASP A 236 1.54 -12.80 21.46
C ASP A 236 1.59 -14.32 21.72
N ASN A 237 2.65 -14.83 22.35
CA ASN A 237 2.88 -16.26 22.52
C ASN A 237 2.22 -16.90 23.74
N ASP A 238 1.52 -16.13 24.59
CA ASP A 238 0.80 -16.63 25.74
C ASP A 238 -0.42 -17.47 25.32
N LYS A 239 -0.19 -18.77 25.19
CA LYS A 239 -1.19 -19.81 24.82
C LYS A 239 -2.29 -20.03 25.86
N ASP A 240 -2.14 -19.49 27.06
CA ASP A 240 -3.10 -19.68 28.17
C ASP A 240 -4.31 -18.73 28.13
N MET A 241 -4.54 -18.04 27.01
CA MET A 241 -5.51 -16.97 26.89
C MET A 241 -6.87 -17.37 26.27
N GLU A 242 -7.28 -18.64 26.26
CA GLU A 242 -8.54 -19.05 25.61
C GLU A 242 -9.80 -18.43 26.23
N ASN A 243 -9.76 -17.98 27.50
CA ASN A 243 -10.91 -17.43 28.23
C ASN A 243 -10.85 -15.91 28.46
N ILE A 244 -9.92 -15.18 27.90
CA ILE A 244 -9.85 -13.72 28.12
C ILE A 244 -10.77 -13.00 27.13
N ASP A 245 -11.56 -12.03 27.65
CA ASP A 245 -12.30 -11.10 26.82
C ASP A 245 -11.33 -10.30 25.94
N ARG A 246 -11.64 -10.15 24.63
CA ARG A 246 -10.74 -9.56 23.64
C ARG A 246 -11.49 -8.68 22.66
N VAL A 247 -10.91 -7.56 22.31
CA VAL A 247 -11.36 -6.74 21.17
C VAL A 247 -11.24 -7.54 19.87
N SER A 248 -12.29 -7.53 19.06
CA SER A 248 -12.32 -8.24 17.79
C SER A 248 -11.80 -7.35 16.69
N MET A 249 -10.77 -7.78 15.96
CA MET A 249 -10.20 -7.08 14.80
C MET A 249 -10.42 -7.90 13.54
N MET A 250 -10.92 -7.27 12.47
CA MET A 250 -11.20 -7.99 11.22
C MET A 250 -11.35 -7.05 10.03
N THR A 251 -11.23 -7.62 8.83
CA THR A 251 -11.66 -6.88 7.64
C THR A 251 -13.17 -6.72 7.63
N ILE A 252 -13.67 -5.66 6.99
CA ILE A 252 -15.12 -5.43 6.83
C ILE A 252 -15.79 -6.66 6.17
N HIS A 253 -15.12 -7.31 5.22
CA HIS A 253 -15.65 -8.53 4.59
C HIS A 253 -15.86 -9.68 5.58
N ALA A 254 -14.93 -9.84 6.52
CA ALA A 254 -15.00 -10.89 7.54
C ALA A 254 -16.08 -10.61 8.59
N SER A 255 -16.54 -9.38 8.73
CA SER A 255 -17.56 -8.99 9.72
C SER A 255 -18.99 -9.33 9.31
N LYS A 256 -19.19 -9.79 8.06
CA LYS A 256 -20.54 -10.12 7.55
C LYS A 256 -21.20 -11.20 8.39
N GLY A 257 -22.36 -10.87 8.96
CA GLY A 257 -23.14 -11.78 9.82
C GLY A 257 -22.76 -11.73 11.30
N LEU A 258 -21.76 -10.96 11.70
CA LEU A 258 -21.41 -10.68 13.09
C LEU A 258 -22.02 -9.33 13.50
N GLU A 259 -22.29 -9.15 14.80
CA GLU A 259 -22.80 -7.90 15.38
C GLU A 259 -22.09 -7.62 16.70
N PHE A 260 -21.86 -6.33 16.99
CA PHE A 260 -21.14 -5.90 18.17
C PHE A 260 -21.75 -4.62 18.72
N PRO A 261 -21.83 -4.43 20.05
CA PRO A 261 -22.31 -3.20 20.65
C PRO A 261 -21.57 -1.94 20.16
N TYR A 262 -20.24 -2.02 20.05
CA TYR A 262 -19.38 -0.88 19.66
C TYR A 262 -18.51 -1.25 18.48
N VAL A 263 -18.64 -0.52 17.38
CA VAL A 263 -17.91 -0.79 16.13
C VAL A 263 -17.08 0.43 15.74
N TYR A 264 -15.78 0.22 15.56
CA TYR A 264 -14.84 1.17 15.02
C TYR A 264 -14.59 0.85 13.54
N ILE A 265 -14.82 1.81 12.65
CA ILE A 265 -14.51 1.67 11.22
C ILE A 265 -13.35 2.62 10.96
N VAL A 266 -12.18 2.08 10.64
CA VAL A 266 -10.92 2.82 10.57
C VAL A 266 -10.41 2.98 9.15
N GLY A 267 -9.56 3.99 8.93
CA GLY A 267 -8.96 4.27 7.63
C GLY A 267 -9.98 4.72 6.60
N LEU A 268 -10.96 5.53 7.00
CA LEU A 268 -11.95 6.11 6.09
C LEU A 268 -11.35 7.27 5.30
N GLU A 269 -10.53 6.93 4.32
CA GLU A 269 -9.75 7.84 3.49
C GLU A 269 -9.94 7.53 2.02
N GLU A 270 -9.91 8.56 1.17
CA GLU A 270 -9.85 8.39 -0.28
C GLU A 270 -8.62 7.57 -0.68
N ASN A 271 -8.77 6.70 -1.67
CA ASN A 271 -7.77 5.74 -2.14
C ASN A 271 -7.41 4.60 -1.14
N LEU A 272 -8.08 4.53 0.01
CA LEU A 272 -7.98 3.44 0.96
C LEU A 272 -9.35 2.76 1.17
N PHE A 273 -10.35 3.54 1.55
CA PHE A 273 -11.74 3.13 1.62
C PHE A 273 -12.66 4.30 1.26
N PRO A 274 -13.09 4.41 -0.03
CA PRO A 274 -12.98 3.42 -1.11
C PRO A 274 -11.54 3.19 -1.62
N SER A 275 -11.28 1.97 -2.10
CA SER A 275 -9.96 1.60 -2.63
C SER A 275 -9.66 2.38 -3.93
N GLN A 276 -8.38 2.68 -4.20
CA GLN A 276 -7.97 3.39 -5.42
C GLN A 276 -8.44 2.67 -6.69
N LEU A 277 -8.45 1.34 -6.68
CA LEU A 277 -8.86 0.55 -7.84
C LEU A 277 -10.36 0.72 -8.14
N SER A 278 -11.19 0.82 -7.11
CA SER A 278 -12.64 0.97 -7.26
C SER A 278 -13.07 2.35 -7.75
N LEU A 279 -12.22 3.36 -7.64
CA LEU A 279 -12.54 4.72 -8.10
C LEU A 279 -12.62 4.85 -9.63
N SER A 280 -12.05 3.91 -10.37
CA SER A 280 -12.05 3.91 -11.84
C SER A 280 -13.35 3.40 -12.45
N SER A 281 -14.21 2.73 -11.67
CA SER A 281 -15.43 2.09 -12.13
C SER A 281 -16.60 2.40 -11.18
N ARG A 282 -17.72 2.89 -11.76
CA ARG A 282 -18.93 3.15 -10.96
C ARG A 282 -19.48 1.90 -10.27
N PRO A 283 -19.58 0.72 -10.92
CA PRO A 283 -20.01 -0.51 -10.24
C PRO A 283 -19.11 -0.87 -9.05
N ASP A 284 -17.79 -0.73 -9.18
CA ASP A 284 -16.85 -1.08 -8.12
C ASP A 284 -16.96 -0.10 -6.95
N LEU A 285 -17.17 1.20 -7.22
CA LEU A 285 -17.42 2.19 -6.19
C LEU A 285 -18.74 1.91 -5.44
N GLU A 286 -19.79 1.50 -6.15
CA GLU A 286 -21.06 1.11 -5.51
C GLU A 286 -20.90 -0.15 -4.64
N GLU A 287 -20.00 -1.07 -5.01
CA GLU A 287 -19.69 -2.23 -4.16
C GLU A 287 -18.94 -1.81 -2.89
N GLU A 288 -17.98 -0.88 -2.98
CA GLU A 288 -17.33 -0.29 -1.79
C GLU A 288 -18.36 0.42 -0.88
N ARG A 289 -19.35 1.11 -1.46
CA ARG A 289 -20.42 1.74 -0.69
C ARG A 289 -21.31 0.70 0.02
N ARG A 290 -21.63 -0.42 -0.64
CA ARG A 290 -22.34 -1.53 0.02
C ARG A 290 -21.51 -2.13 1.15
N LEU A 291 -20.20 -2.23 0.96
CA LEU A 291 -19.30 -2.71 2.00
C LEU A 291 -19.28 -1.75 3.19
N PHE A 292 -19.28 -0.43 2.96
CA PHE A 292 -19.41 0.56 4.02
C PHE A 292 -20.75 0.45 4.76
N TYR A 293 -21.85 0.27 4.03
CA TYR A 293 -23.16 0.01 4.63
C TYR A 293 -23.15 -1.25 5.50
N VAL A 294 -22.51 -2.33 5.03
CA VAL A 294 -22.34 -3.54 5.85
C VAL A 294 -21.59 -3.23 7.13
N ALA A 295 -20.50 -2.47 7.07
CA ALA A 295 -19.72 -2.09 8.25
C ALA A 295 -20.55 -1.31 9.27
N LEU A 296 -21.31 -0.31 8.83
CA LEU A 296 -22.19 0.49 9.69
C LEU A 296 -23.25 -0.38 10.40
N THR A 297 -23.83 -1.35 9.66
CA THR A 297 -24.88 -2.23 10.21
C THR A 297 -24.35 -3.34 11.13
N ARG A 298 -23.04 -3.39 11.40
CA ARG A 298 -22.48 -4.32 12.41
C ARG A 298 -22.60 -3.80 13.82
N ALA A 299 -22.93 -2.53 14.01
CA ALA A 299 -23.05 -1.92 15.32
C ALA A 299 -24.47 -2.02 15.86
N GLU A 300 -24.59 -2.49 17.11
CA GLU A 300 -25.86 -2.53 17.85
C GLU A 300 -26.14 -1.20 18.58
N LYS A 301 -25.10 -0.57 19.17
CA LYS A 301 -25.23 0.62 20.00
C LYS A 301 -24.56 1.84 19.38
N LYS A 302 -23.28 1.74 19.00
CA LYS A 302 -22.50 2.89 18.60
C LYS A 302 -21.50 2.56 17.48
N VAL A 303 -21.40 3.45 16.50
CA VAL A 303 -20.38 3.45 15.48
C VAL A 303 -19.42 4.60 15.73
N ILE A 304 -18.13 4.31 15.65
CA ILE A 304 -17.04 5.28 15.65
C ILE A 304 -16.29 5.16 14.32
N LEU A 305 -16.25 6.25 13.56
CA LEU A 305 -15.54 6.36 12.31
C LEU A 305 -14.21 7.05 12.55
N SER A 306 -13.13 6.60 11.92
CA SER A 306 -11.84 7.28 12.02
C SER A 306 -11.10 7.36 10.69
N TYR A 307 -10.26 8.39 10.56
CA TYR A 307 -9.37 8.58 9.41
C TYR A 307 -8.11 9.34 9.82
N ALA A 308 -7.04 9.14 9.05
CA ALA A 308 -5.80 9.89 9.15
C ALA A 308 -5.64 10.84 7.97
N ILE A 309 -5.09 12.04 8.21
CA ILE A 309 -4.83 13.03 7.14
C ILE A 309 -3.51 12.79 6.42
N SER A 310 -2.64 11.93 6.95
CA SER A 310 -1.40 11.52 6.31
C SER A 310 -1.05 10.09 6.66
N ARG A 311 -0.47 9.37 5.69
CA ARG A 311 0.08 8.01 5.87
C ARG A 311 1.40 7.88 5.16
N PHE A 312 2.29 7.08 5.69
CA PHE A 312 3.43 6.64 4.92
C PHE A 312 2.98 5.67 3.82
N ARG A 313 3.39 5.96 2.58
CA ARG A 313 3.23 5.08 1.43
C ARG A 313 4.50 5.10 0.61
N TRP A 314 5.08 3.92 0.38
CA TRP A 314 6.34 3.77 -0.37
C TRP A 314 7.48 4.68 0.15
N GLY A 315 7.60 4.78 1.49
CA GLY A 315 8.64 5.57 2.14
C GLY A 315 8.46 7.09 2.10
N SER A 316 7.30 7.57 1.66
CA SER A 316 6.96 9.01 1.62
C SER A 316 5.67 9.27 2.38
N LEU A 317 5.63 10.38 3.11
CA LEU A 317 4.40 10.85 3.75
C LEU A 317 3.44 11.38 2.68
N VAL A 318 2.29 10.72 2.52
CA VAL A 318 1.25 11.08 1.57
C VAL A 318 0.07 11.67 2.33
N HIS A 319 -0.40 12.83 1.88
CA HIS A 319 -1.62 13.44 2.41
C HIS A 319 -2.84 12.68 1.92
N SER A 320 -3.74 12.34 2.85
CA SER A 320 -5.01 11.65 2.59
C SER A 320 -6.18 12.61 2.83
N GLU A 321 -7.18 12.53 1.96
CA GLU A 321 -8.47 13.19 2.17
C GLU A 321 -9.44 12.25 2.89
N PRO A 322 -10.37 12.77 3.71
CA PRO A 322 -11.40 11.92 4.30
C PRO A 322 -12.22 11.23 3.21
N SER A 323 -12.66 10.02 3.49
CA SER A 323 -13.50 9.24 2.59
C SER A 323 -14.79 10.01 2.24
N ARG A 324 -15.16 10.01 0.95
CA ARG A 324 -16.45 10.51 0.48
C ARG A 324 -17.64 9.85 1.19
N PHE A 325 -17.49 8.65 1.70
CA PHE A 325 -18.55 7.96 2.44
C PHE A 325 -18.90 8.65 3.76
N ILE A 326 -17.96 9.39 4.37
CA ILE A 326 -18.26 10.24 5.53
C ILE A 326 -19.11 11.43 5.10
N GLU A 327 -18.81 12.04 3.94
CA GLU A 327 -19.55 13.19 3.42
C GLU A 327 -20.99 12.84 2.97
N GLU A 328 -21.23 11.57 2.63
CA GLU A 328 -22.56 11.05 2.28
C GLU A 328 -23.49 10.89 3.50
N ILE A 329 -22.94 10.92 4.73
CA ILE A 329 -23.75 10.86 5.96
C ILE A 329 -24.24 12.28 6.30
N PRO A 330 -25.56 12.49 6.53
CA PRO A 330 -26.07 13.80 6.95
C PRO A 330 -25.37 14.30 8.22
N GLU A 331 -25.00 15.58 8.25
CA GLU A 331 -24.25 16.20 9.38
C GLU A 331 -24.95 16.06 10.73
N GLU A 332 -26.28 16.03 10.74
CA GLU A 332 -27.10 15.86 11.95
C GLU A 332 -26.86 14.52 12.67
N HIS A 333 -26.30 13.53 11.94
CA HIS A 333 -25.94 12.21 12.47
C HIS A 333 -24.45 12.06 12.81
N LEU A 334 -23.65 13.10 12.55
CA LEU A 334 -22.21 13.10 12.79
C LEU A 334 -21.82 13.97 13.98
N ASN A 335 -21.10 13.37 14.92
CA ASN A 335 -20.41 14.10 15.98
C ASN A 335 -18.92 14.11 15.68
N LEU A 336 -18.39 15.27 15.26
CA LEU A 336 -16.98 15.44 14.91
C LEU A 336 -16.16 15.64 16.19
N THR A 337 -15.42 14.61 16.59
CA THR A 337 -14.50 14.66 17.71
C THR A 337 -13.07 14.85 17.19
N TYR A 338 -12.44 15.97 17.52
CA TYR A 338 -11.03 16.18 17.22
C TYR A 338 -10.19 15.57 18.34
N SER A 339 -9.18 14.75 18.00
CA SER A 339 -8.18 14.32 18.99
C SER A 339 -7.50 15.57 19.54
N LYS A 340 -7.57 15.78 20.85
CA LYS A 340 -6.75 16.80 21.50
C LYS A 340 -5.32 16.28 21.53
N SER A 341 -4.50 16.75 20.59
CA SER A 341 -3.05 16.61 20.75
C SER A 341 -2.65 17.27 22.08
N THR A 342 -1.86 16.56 22.86
CA THR A 342 -1.32 17.01 24.15
C THR A 342 -0.20 18.05 23.99
N ASP A 343 -0.22 18.86 22.93
CA ASP A 343 0.68 20.00 22.80
C ASP A 343 0.04 21.24 23.43
N ASN A 344 0.46 21.51 24.66
CA ASN A 344 0.33 22.82 25.27
C ASN A 344 1.15 23.84 24.45
N ASN A 345 0.45 24.84 23.93
CA ASN A 345 0.91 26.06 23.23
C ASN A 345 1.02 25.93 21.70
N ASN A 346 -0.08 26.15 21.06
CA ASN A 346 -0.39 27.10 20.00
C ASN A 346 -1.70 26.69 19.32
N SER A 347 -2.78 27.24 19.80
CA SER A 347 -4.07 27.18 19.13
C SER A 347 -4.01 28.00 17.84
N ILE A 348 -3.68 27.36 16.73
CA ILE A 348 -4.04 27.85 15.42
C ILE A 348 -5.53 27.53 15.27
N PRO A 349 -6.43 28.49 15.10
CA PRO A 349 -7.83 28.21 14.82
C PRO A 349 -7.90 27.49 13.47
N LEU A 350 -8.21 26.20 13.49
CA LEU A 350 -8.53 25.46 12.28
C LEU A 350 -9.82 26.06 11.72
N LEU A 351 -9.70 26.84 10.66
CA LEU A 351 -10.82 27.28 9.85
C LEU A 351 -11.61 26.06 9.40
N PRO A 352 -12.95 26.08 9.51
CA PRO A 352 -13.76 24.99 9.00
C PRO A 352 -13.55 24.88 7.50
N TRP A 353 -13.03 23.72 7.06
CA TRP A 353 -12.87 23.37 5.66
C TRP A 353 -14.26 23.17 5.05
N ARG A 354 -14.75 24.19 4.38
CA ARG A 354 -15.82 24.13 3.37
C ARG A 354 -15.44 25.03 2.22
N PRO A 355 -15.26 24.51 1.01
CA PRO A 355 -15.44 25.33 -0.17
C PRO A 355 -16.93 25.68 -0.23
N LYS A 356 -17.28 26.92 0.13
CA LYS A 356 -18.61 27.48 -0.22
C LYS A 356 -18.70 27.47 -1.74
N ILE A 357 -19.37 26.46 -2.29
CA ILE A 357 -19.93 26.57 -3.64
C ILE A 357 -21.02 27.60 -3.53
N GLN A 358 -20.66 28.86 -3.71
CA GLN A 358 -21.63 29.91 -3.94
C GLN A 358 -22.13 29.73 -5.37
N ASN A 359 -23.32 29.15 -5.51
CA ASN A 359 -24.10 29.31 -6.73
C ASN A 359 -24.30 30.80 -6.96
N PRO A 360 -23.82 31.43 -8.05
CA PRO A 360 -24.14 32.80 -8.35
C PRO A 360 -25.59 32.83 -8.75
N LYS A 361 -26.45 33.38 -7.88
CA LYS A 361 -27.76 33.85 -8.28
C LYS A 361 -27.55 34.96 -9.33
N MET A 362 -27.80 34.65 -10.58
CA MET A 362 -27.87 35.59 -11.66
C MET A 362 -29.03 36.58 -11.38
N SER A 363 -28.71 37.79 -10.93
CA SER A 363 -29.61 38.91 -10.99
C SER A 363 -29.42 39.62 -12.32
N LEU A 364 -30.49 39.63 -13.12
CA LEU A 364 -30.65 40.43 -14.33
C LEU A 364 -30.71 41.92 -13.95
N THR A 365 -29.70 42.72 -14.35
CA THR A 365 -29.87 44.15 -14.56
C THR A 365 -28.99 44.60 -15.73
N ALA A 366 -29.71 45.04 -16.78
CA ALA A 366 -29.46 46.06 -17.79
C ALA A 366 -28.02 46.38 -18.28
N ALA A 367 -27.91 46.32 -19.61
CA ALA A 367 -26.81 46.77 -20.44
C ALA A 367 -26.53 48.29 -20.36
N PRO A 368 -25.33 48.76 -20.80
CA PRO A 368 -25.32 49.58 -22.01
C PRO A 368 -24.23 49.24 -23.05
N THR A 369 -24.72 49.19 -24.27
CA THR A 369 -24.25 49.69 -25.60
C THR A 369 -22.75 49.85 -25.90
N ARG A 370 -22.39 49.16 -27.00
CA ARG A 370 -21.61 49.57 -28.20
C ARG A 370 -20.08 49.76 -28.11
N ARG A 371 -19.35 48.88 -28.83
CA ARG A 371 -18.73 49.26 -30.12
C ARG A 371 -18.25 48.04 -30.89
N SER A 372 -18.62 48.04 -32.16
CA SER A 372 -18.33 47.10 -33.23
C SER A 372 -16.86 47.08 -33.68
N VAL A 373 -16.29 45.91 -34.00
CA VAL A 373 -15.48 45.76 -35.22
C VAL A 373 -15.70 44.32 -35.71
N SER A 374 -16.16 44.28 -36.96
CA SER A 374 -16.45 43.13 -37.79
C SER A 374 -15.18 42.39 -38.21
N LYS A 375 -15.28 41.05 -38.26
CA LYS A 375 -14.74 40.28 -39.40
C LYS A 375 -15.42 38.95 -39.50
N GLU A 376 -16.19 38.81 -40.54
CA GLU A 376 -16.84 37.61 -41.03
C GLU A 376 -15.84 36.51 -41.36
N ARG A 377 -16.17 35.25 -41.03
CA ARG A 377 -15.84 34.09 -41.87
C ARG A 377 -16.86 32.97 -41.63
N ASN A 378 -17.74 32.86 -42.61
CA ASN A 378 -18.45 31.73 -43.19
C ASN A 378 -18.60 30.44 -42.38
N LEU A 379 -19.84 30.24 -41.94
CA LEU A 379 -20.46 28.97 -41.62
C LEU A 379 -20.91 28.28 -42.94
N THR A 380 -20.35 27.14 -43.25
CA THR A 380 -20.97 26.20 -44.17
C THR A 380 -21.80 25.21 -43.34
N LYS A 381 -23.09 25.22 -43.62
CA LYS A 381 -24.06 24.22 -43.17
C LYS A 381 -23.65 22.85 -43.67
N TYR A 382 -23.66 21.85 -42.79
CA TYR A 382 -23.70 20.44 -43.19
C TYR A 382 -25.08 19.86 -42.84
N ASP A 383 -25.64 19.24 -43.85
CA ASP A 383 -26.99 18.73 -44.02
C ASP A 383 -27.24 17.49 -43.14
N ASP A 384 -28.43 17.51 -42.55
CA ASP A 384 -28.93 16.47 -41.67
C ASP A 384 -29.82 15.52 -42.51
N SER A 385 -29.22 14.36 -42.88
CA SER A 385 -30.06 13.22 -43.33
C SER A 385 -29.22 11.95 -43.35
N ARG A 386 -29.31 11.11 -42.32
CA ARG A 386 -29.41 9.63 -42.42
C ARG A 386 -29.66 9.00 -41.07
N GLU A 387 -30.69 8.18 -41.10
CA GLU A 387 -31.28 7.40 -40.01
C GLU A 387 -30.39 6.34 -39.35
N PRO A 388 -30.83 5.73 -38.21
CA PRO A 388 -30.00 5.03 -37.26
C PRO A 388 -29.80 3.57 -37.61
N GLY A 389 -28.57 3.11 -37.54
CA GLY A 389 -28.17 1.72 -37.70
C GLY A 389 -27.41 1.22 -36.49
N THR A 390 -28.11 0.40 -35.70
CA THR A 390 -27.62 -0.71 -34.84
C THR A 390 -26.36 -0.55 -34.00
N LEU A 391 -26.58 -0.57 -32.69
CA LEU A 391 -25.67 -0.97 -31.63
C LEU A 391 -24.87 -2.22 -32.02
N ASP A 392 -23.55 -2.12 -31.98
CA ASP A 392 -22.70 -3.27 -31.80
C ASP A 392 -21.76 -3.06 -30.61
N THR A 393 -22.05 -3.80 -29.55
CA THR A 393 -21.27 -3.97 -28.34
C THR A 393 -20.21 -5.02 -28.63
N GLY A 394 -18.96 -4.61 -28.75
CA GLY A 394 -17.85 -5.55 -28.89
C GLY A 394 -16.51 -4.91 -28.60
N GLY A 395 -15.91 -5.27 -27.47
CA GLY A 395 -14.59 -4.86 -27.08
C GLY A 395 -13.51 -5.28 -28.07
N GLY A 396 -12.45 -4.48 -28.21
CA GLY A 396 -11.31 -4.85 -29.02
C GLY A 396 -10.38 -3.69 -29.29
N THR A 397 -9.45 -3.46 -28.40
CA THR A 397 -8.30 -2.53 -28.60
C THR A 397 -7.27 -3.02 -29.62
N SER A 398 -7.48 -4.16 -30.28
CA SER A 398 -6.52 -4.77 -31.21
C SER A 398 -6.62 -4.28 -32.65
N ASP A 399 -7.78 -3.82 -33.13
CA ASP A 399 -7.95 -3.40 -34.52
C ASP A 399 -7.35 -2.02 -34.83
N HIS A 400 -7.18 -1.15 -33.84
CA HIS A 400 -6.57 0.18 -34.01
C HIS A 400 -5.04 0.13 -34.13
N VAL A 401 -4.38 -0.81 -33.46
CA VAL A 401 -2.90 -0.93 -33.46
C VAL A 401 -2.38 -1.41 -34.82
N SER A 402 -3.10 -2.29 -35.51
CA SER A 402 -2.73 -2.83 -36.82
C SER A 402 -2.87 -1.83 -37.98
N ARG A 403 -3.52 -0.67 -37.75
CA ARG A 403 -3.71 0.40 -38.75
C ARG A 403 -2.74 1.55 -38.64
N ILE A 404 -1.92 1.61 -37.59
CA ILE A 404 -0.92 2.63 -37.40
C ILE A 404 0.36 2.19 -38.08
N ILE A 405 0.78 2.94 -39.11
CA ILE A 405 2.01 2.74 -39.87
C ILE A 405 2.85 4.03 -39.85
N ILE A 406 4.10 3.94 -40.24
CA ILE A 406 4.99 5.12 -40.37
C ILE A 406 4.34 6.12 -41.35
N GLY A 407 4.31 7.40 -40.98
CA GLY A 407 3.65 8.47 -41.72
C GLY A 407 2.16 8.66 -41.39
N THR A 408 1.61 7.90 -40.44
CA THR A 408 0.21 8.09 -39.99
C THR A 408 0.12 9.32 -39.09
N GLU A 409 -0.82 10.24 -39.40
CA GLU A 409 -1.17 11.35 -38.51
C GLU A 409 -2.07 10.87 -37.39
N VAL A 410 -1.65 11.12 -36.13
CA VAL A 410 -2.33 10.68 -34.93
C VAL A 410 -2.57 11.84 -33.96
N ILE A 411 -3.59 11.73 -33.12
CA ILE A 411 -3.83 12.63 -31.99
C ILE A 411 -3.71 11.84 -30.69
N HIS A 412 -2.94 12.40 -29.76
CA HIS A 412 -2.83 11.93 -28.39
C HIS A 412 -3.45 12.95 -27.44
N ASP A 413 -4.26 12.50 -26.49
CA ASP A 413 -5.03 13.39 -25.59
C ASP A 413 -4.13 14.39 -24.82
N LYS A 414 -2.89 14.00 -24.45
CA LYS A 414 -1.95 14.84 -23.69
C LYS A 414 -0.98 15.64 -24.57
N PHE A 415 -0.59 15.10 -25.75
CA PHE A 415 0.49 15.69 -26.58
C PHE A 415 -0.02 16.36 -27.86
N GLY A 416 -1.33 16.26 -28.15
CA GLY A 416 -1.95 16.86 -29.33
C GLY A 416 -1.66 16.08 -30.63
N LYS A 417 -1.65 16.82 -31.76
CA LYS A 417 -1.41 16.27 -33.11
C LYS A 417 0.04 15.91 -33.29
N GLY A 418 0.30 14.73 -33.88
CA GLY A 418 1.63 14.25 -34.21
C GLY A 418 1.63 13.30 -35.39
N GLU A 419 2.83 12.98 -35.91
CA GLU A 419 3.08 12.05 -37.01
C GLU A 419 4.01 10.92 -36.56
N VAL A 420 3.70 9.69 -36.93
CA VAL A 420 4.49 8.49 -36.59
C VAL A 420 5.72 8.46 -37.50
N ILE A 421 6.93 8.60 -36.95
CA ILE A 421 8.20 8.65 -37.70
C ILE A 421 8.96 7.31 -37.70
N SER A 422 8.81 6.48 -36.67
CA SER A 422 9.41 5.14 -36.65
C SER A 422 8.58 4.17 -35.78
N MET A 423 8.73 2.89 -36.09
CA MET A 423 8.08 1.81 -35.31
C MET A 423 9.11 0.69 -35.05
N GLU A 424 9.16 0.19 -33.83
CA GLU A 424 10.10 -0.85 -33.38
C GLU A 424 9.37 -1.92 -32.57
N GLY A 425 9.79 -3.19 -32.71
CA GLY A 425 9.25 -4.34 -31.97
C GLY A 425 8.13 -5.07 -32.69
N GLU A 426 7.73 -6.21 -32.15
CA GLU A 426 6.66 -7.07 -32.68
C GLU A 426 5.42 -7.00 -31.78
N ALA A 427 4.23 -7.28 -32.36
CA ALA A 427 2.97 -7.35 -31.62
C ALA A 427 3.06 -8.39 -30.48
N PRO A 428 2.60 -8.07 -29.25
CA PRO A 428 1.81 -6.92 -28.83
C PRO A 428 2.61 -5.70 -28.31
N ASN A 429 3.95 -5.68 -28.39
CA ASN A 429 4.82 -4.69 -27.76
C ASN A 429 5.46 -3.71 -28.75
N ILE A 430 4.71 -3.28 -29.77
CA ILE A 430 5.19 -2.31 -30.78
C ILE A 430 5.34 -0.92 -30.12
N LYS A 431 6.53 -0.32 -30.25
CA LYS A 431 6.85 1.05 -29.87
C LYS A 431 6.82 1.94 -31.11
N ALA A 432 6.05 3.01 -31.07
CA ALA A 432 6.02 4.03 -32.10
C ALA A 432 6.67 5.31 -31.60
N THR A 433 7.57 5.87 -32.37
CA THR A 433 8.09 7.23 -32.14
C THR A 433 7.22 8.20 -32.92
N VAL A 434 6.58 9.11 -32.20
CA VAL A 434 5.67 10.12 -32.77
C VAL A 434 6.24 11.49 -32.53
N THR A 435 6.28 12.32 -33.58
CA THR A 435 6.65 13.73 -33.52
C THR A 435 5.39 14.57 -33.28
N PHE A 436 5.28 15.21 -32.13
CA PHE A 436 4.17 16.09 -31.78
C PHE A 436 4.55 17.55 -31.98
N GLN A 437 3.65 18.38 -32.56
CA GLN A 437 3.91 19.78 -32.88
C GLN A 437 4.27 20.68 -31.69
N GLY A 438 3.87 20.30 -30.47
CA GLY A 438 4.14 21.07 -29.26
C GLY A 438 5.03 20.37 -28.22
N ALA A 439 5.33 19.07 -28.39
CA ALA A 439 6.02 18.26 -27.39
C ALA A 439 7.27 17.51 -27.94
N GLY A 440 7.63 17.70 -29.20
CA GLY A 440 8.76 17.02 -29.87
C GLY A 440 8.57 15.51 -30.01
N ASN A 441 9.66 14.77 -30.19
CA ASN A 441 9.63 13.33 -30.39
C ASN A 441 9.35 12.59 -29.08
N LYS A 442 8.34 11.71 -29.11
CA LYS A 442 7.99 10.83 -27.97
C LYS A 442 7.89 9.39 -28.45
N GLN A 443 8.52 8.49 -27.72
CA GLN A 443 8.38 7.04 -27.93
C GLN A 443 7.22 6.51 -27.08
N LEU A 444 6.23 5.93 -27.73
CA LEU A 444 4.99 5.46 -27.12
C LEU A 444 4.79 3.98 -27.41
N LEU A 445 4.37 3.19 -26.41
CA LEU A 445 3.99 1.80 -26.60
C LEU A 445 2.54 1.77 -27.11
N LEU A 446 2.31 1.31 -28.33
CA LEU A 446 1.00 1.40 -29.01
C LEU A 446 -0.13 0.72 -28.24
N LYS A 447 0.17 -0.32 -27.48
CA LYS A 447 -0.79 -1.03 -26.64
C LYS A 447 -1.43 -0.14 -25.55
N PHE A 448 -0.70 0.88 -25.08
CA PHE A 448 -1.14 1.78 -24.01
C PHE A 448 -1.32 3.22 -24.49
N ALA A 449 -0.82 3.54 -25.67
CA ALA A 449 -0.95 4.87 -26.25
C ALA A 449 -2.34 5.02 -26.85
N LYS A 450 -3.21 5.80 -26.20
CA LYS A 450 -4.56 6.13 -26.69
C LYS A 450 -4.44 7.07 -27.91
N LEU A 451 -3.94 6.56 -29.04
CA LEU A 451 -3.78 7.29 -30.28
C LEU A 451 -5.03 7.18 -31.15
N ARG A 452 -5.54 8.31 -31.64
CA ARG A 452 -6.61 8.37 -32.64
C ARG A 452 -6.02 8.74 -33.99
N ILE A 453 -6.33 7.95 -35.02
CA ILE A 453 -5.87 8.21 -36.39
C ILE A 453 -6.72 9.33 -37.00
N VAL A 454 -6.06 10.35 -37.55
CA VAL A 454 -6.69 11.55 -38.12
C VAL A 454 -6.57 11.61 -39.64
N GLY A 455 -5.53 10.99 -40.19
CA GLY A 455 -5.26 10.97 -41.64
C GLY A 455 -4.47 9.74 -42.08
N LYS A 456 -4.64 9.31 -43.33
CA LYS A 456 -3.84 8.25 -43.92
C LYS A 456 -2.45 8.80 -44.34
N ALA A 457 -1.45 7.92 -44.21
CA ALA A 457 -0.10 8.19 -44.75
C ALA A 457 -0.19 8.68 -46.19
N ARG A 458 0.49 9.80 -46.49
CA ARG A 458 0.77 10.19 -47.90
C ARG A 458 1.72 9.13 -48.47
N GLN A 459 1.30 8.48 -49.57
CA GLN A 459 2.14 7.60 -50.38
C GLN A 459 3.29 8.39 -51.00
#